data_d206ea3514c4f285fefa231938746a21
#
_entry.id   d206ea3514c4f285fefa231938746a21
#
_cell.length_a   1.000
_cell.length_b   1.000
_cell.length_c   1.000
_cell.angle_alpha   90.00
_cell.angle_beta   90.00
_cell.angle_gamma   90.00
#
_symmetry.space_group_name_H-M   'P 1'
#
loop_
_entity.id
_entity.type
_entity.pdbx_description
1 polymer ?
#
loop_
_entity_poly.entity_id
_entity_poly.type
_entity_poly.pdbx_seq_one_letter_code
_entity_poly.pdbx_strand_id
1 'polypeptide(L)'
;SKLKVRRIYISSRNRSIAKKLAKKFGRVKILKDNQQIINKSSIIILGITPSVGTRILSKLKFASNKKIISLISTINLANLKRLTKNKNIVRATPLPPIEIKKGPIVICPPNKTAKNLFKHLGEVIEIRNEKLSNKFWSTASIMAAYYEILNTSTNWLIRKGINKNLAQNYIAELFLSLSQDAVNKRSQGFKKLVADSQTPRGLNMQALQELKKAKFYNKFTKALDNINKRVSK
;
A
#
# COMPACT_ATOMS: atom_id res chain seq x y z
N SER A 1 10.77 15.30 -11.43
CA SER A 1 10.62 13.84 -11.41
C SER A 1 11.43 13.24 -12.55
N LYS A 2 12.22 12.20 -12.27
CA LYS A 2 13.03 11.47 -13.28
C LYS A 2 12.15 10.68 -14.29
N LEU A 3 10.83 10.65 -14.09
CA LEU A 3 9.88 10.04 -15.01
C LEU A 3 9.57 10.98 -16.17
N LYS A 4 9.94 10.57 -17.38
CA LYS A 4 9.60 11.28 -18.64
C LYS A 4 8.12 11.05 -19.02
N VAL A 5 7.18 11.46 -18.17
CA VAL A 5 5.74 11.42 -18.45
C VAL A 5 5.34 12.77 -19.06
N ARG A 6 4.82 12.76 -20.28
CA ARG A 6 4.40 13.99 -20.98
C ARG A 6 3.12 14.56 -20.39
N ARG A 7 2.10 13.74 -20.17
CA ARG A 7 0.78 14.13 -19.65
C ARG A 7 0.21 13.05 -18.74
N ILE A 8 -0.59 13.48 -17.77
CA ILE A 8 -1.35 12.61 -16.87
C ILE A 8 -2.81 13.01 -17.01
N TYR A 9 -3.63 12.08 -17.50
CA TYR A 9 -5.07 12.28 -17.63
C TYR A 9 -5.77 11.69 -16.40
N ILE A 10 -6.66 12.47 -15.78
CA ILE A 10 -7.41 12.05 -14.61
C ILE A 10 -8.91 12.28 -14.82
N SER A 11 -9.73 11.47 -14.11
CA SER A 11 -11.19 11.61 -14.15
C SER A 11 -11.67 12.79 -13.32
N SER A 12 -12.81 13.33 -13.70
CA SER A 12 -13.49 14.42 -12.98
C SER A 12 -14.34 13.94 -11.80
N ARG A 13 -14.27 12.63 -11.41
CA ARG A 13 -15.13 12.05 -10.36
C ARG A 13 -15.07 12.83 -9.05
N ASN A 14 -13.89 13.17 -8.58
CA ASN A 14 -13.70 14.11 -7.47
C ASN A 14 -13.19 15.43 -8.02
N ARG A 15 -14.12 16.33 -8.35
CA ARG A 15 -13.80 17.61 -8.99
C ARG A 15 -12.85 18.48 -8.16
N SER A 16 -13.00 18.49 -6.84
CA SER A 16 -12.13 19.28 -5.94
C SER A 16 -10.68 18.78 -6.01
N ILE A 17 -10.46 17.49 -5.80
CA ILE A 17 -9.11 16.89 -5.87
C ILE A 17 -8.54 17.04 -7.28
N ALA A 18 -9.33 16.76 -8.31
CA ALA A 18 -8.88 16.89 -9.69
C ALA A 18 -8.41 18.31 -10.03
N LYS A 19 -9.16 19.34 -9.62
CA LYS A 19 -8.78 20.74 -9.80
C LYS A 19 -7.50 21.08 -9.04
N LYS A 20 -7.36 20.66 -7.76
CA LYS A 20 -6.12 20.83 -6.98
C LYS A 20 -4.90 20.23 -7.69
N LEU A 21 -5.02 19.01 -8.18
CA LEU A 21 -3.94 18.33 -8.89
C LEU A 21 -3.60 19.04 -10.21
N ALA A 22 -4.58 19.44 -11.00
CA ALA A 22 -4.37 20.13 -12.26
C ALA A 22 -3.72 21.54 -12.05
N LYS A 23 -4.09 22.23 -10.95
CA LYS A 23 -3.47 23.52 -10.57
C LYS A 23 -2.01 23.32 -10.10
N LYS A 24 -1.76 22.27 -9.29
CA LYS A 24 -0.42 21.99 -8.73
C LYS A 24 0.56 21.44 -9.79
N PHE A 25 0.07 20.68 -10.77
CA PHE A 25 0.92 20.00 -11.74
C PHE A 25 0.45 20.28 -13.18
N GLY A 26 1.19 21.09 -13.92
CA GLY A 26 0.84 21.49 -15.30
C GLY A 26 0.68 20.33 -16.31
N ARG A 27 1.25 19.16 -15.98
CA ARG A 27 1.11 17.92 -16.80
C ARG A 27 -0.21 17.20 -16.57
N VAL A 28 -0.98 17.53 -15.53
CA VAL A 28 -2.26 16.91 -15.21
C VAL A 28 -3.38 17.59 -16.00
N LYS A 29 -4.17 16.78 -16.71
CA LYS A 29 -5.33 17.24 -17.47
C LYS A 29 -6.56 16.45 -17.06
N ILE A 30 -7.65 17.15 -16.74
CA ILE A 30 -8.94 16.57 -16.39
C ILE A 30 -9.70 16.26 -17.66
N LEU A 31 -10.23 15.05 -17.82
CA LEU A 31 -11.07 14.65 -18.94
C LEU A 31 -12.50 14.38 -18.48
N LYS A 32 -13.47 14.48 -19.43
CA LYS A 32 -14.90 14.36 -19.13
C LYS A 32 -15.29 12.96 -18.64
N ASP A 33 -14.73 11.92 -19.28
CA ASP A 33 -15.09 10.54 -18.99
C ASP A 33 -13.85 9.60 -19.02
N ASN A 34 -14.06 8.39 -18.50
CA ASN A 34 -13.01 7.37 -18.41
C ASN A 34 -12.60 6.81 -19.77
N GLN A 35 -13.50 6.76 -20.75
CA GLN A 35 -13.16 6.25 -22.09
C GLN A 35 -12.19 7.19 -22.80
N GLN A 36 -12.35 8.50 -22.67
CA GLN A 36 -11.39 9.47 -23.20
C GLN A 36 -10.01 9.32 -22.56
N ILE A 37 -9.97 9.04 -21.23
CA ILE A 37 -8.70 8.79 -20.54
C ILE A 37 -8.01 7.56 -21.14
N ILE A 38 -8.74 6.46 -21.32
CA ILE A 38 -8.22 5.22 -21.90
C ILE A 38 -7.69 5.45 -23.32
N ASN A 39 -8.47 6.14 -24.14
CA ASN A 39 -8.11 6.38 -25.54
C ASN A 39 -6.81 7.20 -25.65
N LYS A 40 -6.64 8.24 -24.82
CA LYS A 40 -5.47 9.15 -24.85
C LYS A 40 -4.25 8.62 -24.09
N SER A 41 -4.37 7.54 -23.32
CA SER A 41 -3.29 6.99 -22.49
C SER A 41 -2.68 5.72 -23.08
N SER A 42 -1.38 5.56 -23.00
CA SER A 42 -0.68 4.30 -23.29
C SER A 42 -0.59 3.40 -22.04
N ILE A 43 -0.49 4.01 -20.86
CA ILE A 43 -0.50 3.33 -19.55
C ILE A 43 -1.75 3.78 -18.79
N ILE A 44 -2.53 2.84 -18.29
CA ILE A 44 -3.77 3.08 -17.57
C ILE A 44 -3.62 2.55 -16.15
N ILE A 45 -3.85 3.41 -15.15
CA ILE A 45 -3.85 3.01 -13.74
C ILE A 45 -5.29 2.93 -13.27
N LEU A 46 -5.72 1.72 -12.86
CA LEU A 46 -7.05 1.48 -12.31
C LEU A 46 -7.04 1.71 -10.80
N GLY A 47 -7.31 2.95 -10.38
CA GLY A 47 -7.41 3.38 -8.99
C GLY A 47 -8.86 3.55 -8.53
N ILE A 48 -9.69 2.52 -8.69
CA ILE A 48 -11.10 2.50 -8.33
C ILE A 48 -11.37 1.46 -7.24
N THR A 49 -12.42 1.68 -6.44
CA THR A 49 -12.80 0.72 -5.40
C THR A 49 -13.33 -0.58 -6.01
N PRO A 50 -13.13 -1.74 -5.37
CA PRO A 50 -13.58 -3.04 -5.90
C PRO A 50 -15.07 -3.10 -6.21
N SER A 51 -15.91 -2.52 -5.34
CA SER A 51 -17.37 -2.50 -5.49
C SER A 51 -17.86 -1.81 -6.77
N VAL A 52 -17.08 -0.85 -7.25
CA VAL A 52 -17.39 -0.07 -8.46
C VAL A 52 -16.65 -0.63 -9.68
N GLY A 53 -15.52 -1.32 -9.43
CA GLY A 53 -14.60 -1.78 -10.47
C GLY A 53 -15.24 -2.64 -11.54
N THR A 54 -15.92 -3.71 -11.15
CA THR A 54 -16.56 -4.65 -12.09
C THR A 54 -17.56 -3.93 -13.01
N ARG A 55 -18.44 -3.09 -12.45
CA ARG A 55 -19.46 -2.36 -13.20
C ARG A 55 -18.88 -1.35 -14.18
N ILE A 56 -17.79 -0.66 -13.80
CA ILE A 56 -17.17 0.35 -14.65
C ILE A 56 -16.34 -0.31 -15.75
N LEU A 57 -15.52 -1.31 -15.40
CA LEU A 57 -14.61 -1.94 -16.35
C LEU A 57 -15.33 -2.66 -17.48
N SER A 58 -16.49 -3.28 -17.20
CA SER A 58 -17.28 -3.96 -18.23
C SER A 58 -17.87 -3.02 -19.30
N LYS A 59 -18.00 -1.73 -18.99
CA LYS A 59 -18.53 -0.71 -19.90
C LYS A 59 -17.47 0.01 -20.72
N LEU A 60 -16.18 -0.21 -20.41
CA LEU A 60 -15.07 0.48 -21.03
C LEU A 60 -14.37 -0.41 -22.08
N LYS A 61 -13.92 0.20 -23.15
CA LYS A 61 -13.19 -0.48 -24.23
C LYS A 61 -11.68 -0.20 -24.10
N PHE A 62 -10.90 -1.26 -24.00
CA PHE A 62 -9.45 -1.20 -23.89
C PHE A 62 -8.81 -1.80 -25.15
N ALA A 63 -8.08 -1.02 -25.93
CA ALA A 63 -7.33 -1.55 -27.05
C ALA A 63 -6.20 -2.48 -26.55
N SER A 64 -5.86 -3.50 -27.34
CA SER A 64 -4.91 -4.55 -26.96
C SER A 64 -3.48 -4.04 -26.65
N ASN A 65 -3.09 -2.93 -27.25
CA ASN A 65 -1.79 -2.29 -27.02
C ASN A 65 -1.69 -1.47 -25.72
N LYS A 66 -2.80 -1.29 -24.97
CA LYS A 66 -2.80 -0.56 -23.70
C LYS A 66 -2.13 -1.38 -22.61
N LYS A 67 -1.33 -0.72 -21.77
CA LYS A 67 -0.70 -1.32 -20.58
C LYS A 67 -1.54 -0.94 -19.37
N ILE A 68 -2.06 -1.92 -18.65
CA ILE A 68 -2.98 -1.70 -17.53
C ILE A 68 -2.29 -2.06 -16.21
N ILE A 69 -2.29 -1.12 -15.26
CA ILE A 69 -1.82 -1.33 -13.89
C ILE A 69 -3.03 -1.23 -12.96
N SER A 70 -3.40 -2.34 -12.34
CA SER A 70 -4.55 -2.38 -11.42
C SER A 70 -4.09 -2.24 -9.97
N LEU A 71 -4.69 -1.27 -9.27
CA LEU A 71 -4.55 -1.09 -7.82
C LEU A 71 -5.74 -1.66 -7.06
N ILE A 72 -6.58 -2.46 -7.73
CA ILE A 72 -7.80 -3.03 -7.14
C ILE A 72 -7.45 -4.31 -6.39
N SER A 73 -7.64 -4.32 -5.08
CA SER A 73 -7.19 -5.42 -4.20
C SER A 73 -7.93 -6.74 -4.43
N THR A 74 -9.25 -6.71 -4.64
CA THR A 74 -10.12 -7.90 -4.65
C THR A 74 -10.56 -8.37 -6.04
N ILE A 75 -10.01 -7.81 -7.12
CA ILE A 75 -10.23 -8.30 -8.48
C ILE A 75 -8.94 -8.96 -8.96
N ASN A 76 -8.97 -10.29 -9.13
CA ASN A 76 -7.83 -11.06 -9.57
C ASN A 76 -7.50 -10.84 -11.07
N LEU A 77 -6.31 -11.27 -11.50
CA LEU A 77 -5.82 -11.09 -12.88
C LEU A 77 -6.75 -11.71 -13.93
N ALA A 78 -7.32 -12.89 -13.66
CA ALA A 78 -8.22 -13.56 -14.58
C ALA A 78 -9.48 -12.71 -14.82
N ASN A 79 -10.10 -12.21 -13.76
CA ASN A 79 -11.25 -11.33 -13.83
C ASN A 79 -10.93 -9.98 -14.48
N LEU A 80 -9.76 -9.38 -14.18
CA LEU A 80 -9.32 -8.15 -14.83
C LEU A 80 -9.17 -8.35 -16.34
N LYS A 81 -8.52 -9.44 -16.77
CA LYS A 81 -8.36 -9.78 -18.20
C LYS A 81 -9.73 -9.97 -18.89
N ARG A 82 -10.65 -10.67 -18.24
CA ARG A 82 -12.01 -10.88 -18.76
C ARG A 82 -12.78 -9.55 -18.89
N LEU A 83 -12.75 -8.71 -17.85
CA LEU A 83 -13.49 -7.43 -17.83
C LEU A 83 -12.93 -6.40 -18.82
N THR A 84 -11.62 -6.36 -18.98
CA THR A 84 -10.98 -5.36 -19.86
C THR A 84 -10.73 -5.89 -21.28
N LYS A 85 -10.89 -7.20 -21.51
CA LYS A 85 -10.52 -7.90 -22.76
C LYS A 85 -9.06 -7.61 -23.18
N ASN A 86 -8.19 -7.36 -22.20
CA ASN A 86 -6.78 -7.02 -22.42
C ASN A 86 -5.88 -8.00 -21.65
N LYS A 87 -4.81 -8.46 -22.28
CA LYS A 87 -3.86 -9.42 -21.68
C LYS A 87 -2.69 -8.73 -20.98
N ASN A 88 -2.42 -7.46 -21.27
CA ASN A 88 -1.27 -6.70 -20.75
C ASN A 88 -1.64 -5.98 -19.45
N ILE A 89 -1.86 -6.77 -18.40
CA ILE A 89 -2.29 -6.29 -17.07
C ILE A 89 -1.30 -6.73 -16.02
N VAL A 90 -0.99 -5.81 -15.10
CA VAL A 90 -0.26 -6.07 -13.86
C VAL A 90 -1.06 -5.54 -12.67
N ARG A 91 -1.08 -6.28 -11.58
CA ARG A 91 -1.59 -5.78 -10.29
C ARG A 91 -0.44 -5.14 -9.53
N ALA A 92 -0.71 -4.05 -8.84
CA ALA A 92 0.26 -3.37 -8.00
C ALA A 92 -0.37 -2.95 -6.66
N THR A 93 0.43 -3.03 -5.59
CA THR A 93 0.01 -2.71 -4.23
C THR A 93 0.84 -1.56 -3.66
N PRO A 94 0.68 -0.33 -4.17
CA PRO A 94 1.28 0.83 -3.52
C PRO A 94 0.51 1.18 -2.25
N LEU A 95 1.23 1.60 -1.21
CA LEU A 95 0.65 2.17 0.00
C LEU A 95 0.76 3.69 -0.01
N PRO A 96 -0.07 4.43 0.75
CA PRO A 96 -0.02 5.90 0.81
C PRO A 96 1.38 6.51 1.01
N PRO A 97 2.33 5.91 1.76
CA PRO A 97 3.68 6.45 1.90
C PRO A 97 4.50 6.58 0.60
N ILE A 98 4.00 6.08 -0.53
CA ILE A 98 4.62 6.38 -1.84
C ILE A 98 4.63 7.89 -2.15
N GLU A 99 3.79 8.67 -1.53
CA GLU A 99 3.78 10.14 -1.65
C GLU A 99 5.13 10.74 -1.22
N ILE A 100 5.71 10.19 -0.17
CA ILE A 100 7.05 10.54 0.31
C ILE A 100 8.16 9.63 -0.26
N LYS A 101 7.84 8.84 -1.30
CA LYS A 101 8.76 7.91 -1.98
C LYS A 101 9.32 6.82 -1.05
N LYS A 102 8.52 6.31 -0.15
CA LYS A 102 8.86 5.26 0.82
C LYS A 102 7.88 4.10 0.73
N GLY A 103 8.35 2.94 1.16
CA GLY A 103 7.56 1.72 1.29
C GLY A 103 7.66 0.76 0.11
N PRO A 104 7.24 -0.51 0.33
CA PRO A 104 7.26 -1.53 -0.70
C PRO A 104 6.09 -1.37 -1.67
N ILE A 105 6.34 -1.71 -2.93
CA ILE A 105 5.32 -1.78 -3.98
C ILE A 105 5.41 -3.16 -4.62
N VAL A 106 4.49 -4.04 -4.26
CA VAL A 106 4.43 -5.38 -4.86
C VAL A 106 3.76 -5.30 -6.23
N ILE A 107 4.37 -5.90 -7.25
CA ILE A 107 3.78 -6.03 -8.59
C ILE A 107 3.67 -7.50 -9.00
N CYS A 108 2.57 -7.87 -9.63
CA CYS A 108 2.28 -9.22 -10.11
C CYS A 108 1.46 -9.21 -11.41
N PRO A 109 1.89 -9.92 -12.46
CA PRO A 109 3.20 -10.54 -12.63
C PRO A 109 4.33 -9.51 -12.80
N PRO A 110 5.60 -9.92 -12.85
CA PRO A 110 6.73 -9.04 -13.18
C PRO A 110 6.47 -8.25 -14.46
N ASN A 111 6.70 -6.94 -14.43
CA ASN A 111 6.39 -6.07 -15.56
C ASN A 111 7.33 -4.88 -15.63
N LYS A 112 8.12 -4.81 -16.71
CA LYS A 112 9.11 -3.75 -16.92
C LYS A 112 8.52 -2.33 -16.88
N THR A 113 7.31 -2.14 -17.41
CA THR A 113 6.65 -0.81 -17.41
C THR A 113 6.26 -0.39 -16.01
N ALA A 114 5.61 -1.28 -15.24
CA ALA A 114 5.22 -1.01 -13.86
C ALA A 114 6.46 -0.81 -12.96
N LYS A 115 7.48 -1.68 -13.11
CA LYS A 115 8.75 -1.54 -12.38
C LYS A 115 9.40 -0.18 -12.63
N ASN A 116 9.51 0.22 -13.89
CA ASN A 116 10.11 1.51 -14.25
C ASN A 116 9.31 2.71 -13.74
N LEU A 117 7.98 2.58 -13.65
CA LEU A 117 7.13 3.60 -13.06
C LEU A 117 7.33 3.69 -11.54
N PHE A 118 7.26 2.56 -10.85
CA PHE A 118 7.21 2.51 -9.39
C PHE A 118 8.56 2.62 -8.69
N LYS A 119 9.68 2.23 -9.33
CA LYS A 119 11.03 2.35 -8.73
C LYS A 119 11.42 3.76 -8.27
N HIS A 120 10.70 4.78 -8.72
CA HIS A 120 10.90 6.17 -8.30
C HIS A 120 10.01 6.56 -7.11
N LEU A 121 9.10 5.67 -6.68
CA LEU A 121 8.12 5.91 -5.63
C LEU A 121 8.35 5.02 -4.39
N GLY A 122 9.14 3.95 -4.52
CA GLY A 122 9.44 3.03 -3.44
C GLY A 122 10.20 1.80 -3.92
N GLU A 123 10.39 0.83 -3.05
CA GLU A 123 11.04 -0.44 -3.38
C GLU A 123 10.08 -1.37 -4.10
N VAL A 124 10.42 -1.81 -5.31
CA VAL A 124 9.55 -2.67 -6.13
C VAL A 124 9.89 -4.14 -5.90
N ILE A 125 8.88 -4.91 -5.49
CA ILE A 125 8.95 -6.36 -5.26
C ILE A 125 8.16 -7.06 -6.38
N GLU A 126 8.83 -7.84 -7.21
CA GLU A 126 8.23 -8.55 -8.33
C GLU A 126 7.85 -9.97 -7.95
N ILE A 127 6.57 -10.31 -8.03
CA ILE A 127 6.03 -11.63 -7.68
C ILE A 127 5.39 -12.27 -8.93
N ARG A 128 5.80 -13.49 -9.28
CA ARG A 128 5.25 -14.21 -10.45
C ARG A 128 3.88 -14.82 -10.16
N ASN A 129 3.70 -15.37 -8.98
CA ASN A 129 2.49 -16.09 -8.59
C ASN A 129 1.50 -15.17 -7.87
N GLU A 130 0.29 -15.04 -8.42
CA GLU A 130 -0.75 -14.17 -7.86
C GLU A 130 -1.20 -14.60 -6.47
N LYS A 131 -1.27 -15.92 -6.18
CA LYS A 131 -1.62 -16.42 -4.85
C LYS A 131 -0.59 -15.99 -3.80
N LEU A 132 0.70 -15.92 -4.17
CA LEU A 132 1.75 -15.39 -3.29
C LEU A 132 1.62 -13.86 -3.15
N SER A 133 1.34 -13.16 -4.24
CA SER A 133 1.10 -11.72 -4.22
C SER A 133 -0.03 -11.33 -3.27
N ASN A 134 -1.10 -12.13 -3.18
CA ASN A 134 -2.22 -11.88 -2.27
C ASN A 134 -1.81 -11.88 -0.79
N LYS A 135 -0.77 -12.62 -0.39
CA LYS A 135 -0.23 -12.59 0.98
C LYS A 135 0.38 -11.23 1.32
N PHE A 136 1.04 -10.58 0.36
CA PHE A 136 1.52 -9.21 0.54
C PHE A 136 0.38 -8.19 0.62
N TRP A 137 -0.71 -8.37 -0.15
CA TRP A 137 -1.92 -7.57 0.03
C TRP A 137 -2.48 -7.68 1.44
N SER A 138 -2.47 -8.88 2.01
CA SER A 138 -2.97 -9.12 3.37
C SER A 138 -2.12 -8.39 4.41
N THR A 139 -0.80 -8.47 4.30
CA THR A 139 0.10 -7.74 5.22
C THR A 139 0.02 -6.22 5.03
N ALA A 140 -0.18 -5.75 3.80
CA ALA A 140 -0.35 -4.31 3.53
C ALA A 140 -1.60 -3.70 4.20
N SER A 141 -2.59 -4.51 4.58
CA SER A 141 -3.82 -4.04 5.22
C SER A 141 -3.69 -3.70 6.71
N ILE A 142 -2.52 -3.93 7.33
CA ILE A 142 -2.26 -3.61 8.75
C ILE A 142 -2.11 -2.10 9.03
N MET A 143 -2.15 -1.26 8.03
CA MET A 143 -1.86 0.18 8.18
C MET A 143 -2.73 0.85 9.25
N ALA A 144 -4.04 0.58 9.27
CA ALA A 144 -4.92 1.13 10.30
C ALA A 144 -4.59 0.58 11.71
N ALA A 145 -4.28 -0.71 11.82
CA ALA A 145 -3.87 -1.33 13.08
C ALA A 145 -2.53 -0.74 13.59
N TYR A 146 -1.61 -0.47 12.69
CA TYR A 146 -0.37 0.22 13.03
C TYR A 146 -0.64 1.63 13.60
N TYR A 147 -1.47 2.43 12.93
CA TYR A 147 -1.83 3.75 13.45
C TYR A 147 -2.58 3.68 14.77
N GLU A 148 -3.36 2.63 15.01
CA GLU A 148 -4.04 2.43 16.31
C GLU A 148 -3.04 2.10 17.43
N ILE A 149 -1.95 1.39 17.16
CA ILE A 149 -0.87 1.21 18.12
C ILE A 149 -0.25 2.57 18.50
N LEU A 150 0.03 3.43 17.51
CA LEU A 150 0.55 4.77 17.78
C LEU A 150 -0.44 5.61 18.59
N ASN A 151 -1.73 5.57 18.22
CA ASN A 151 -2.80 6.28 18.91
C ASN A 151 -2.95 5.81 20.35
N THR A 152 -2.97 4.50 20.58
CA THR A 152 -3.07 3.90 21.93
C THR A 152 -1.89 4.31 22.81
N SER A 153 -0.67 4.25 22.28
CA SER A 153 0.55 4.65 23.00
C SER A 153 0.55 6.13 23.35
N THR A 154 0.16 6.98 22.39
CA THR A 154 0.03 8.42 22.59
C THR A 154 -1.00 8.76 23.66
N ASN A 155 -2.19 8.15 23.59
CA ASN A 155 -3.25 8.39 24.55
C ASN A 155 -2.87 7.89 25.98
N TRP A 156 -2.07 6.83 26.06
CA TRP A 156 -1.54 6.38 27.35
C TRP A 156 -0.64 7.45 27.99
N LEU A 157 0.30 8.05 27.22
CA LEU A 157 1.15 9.13 27.71
C LEU A 157 0.33 10.35 28.15
N ILE A 158 -0.69 10.73 27.36
CA ILE A 158 -1.56 11.87 27.70
C ILE A 158 -2.29 11.61 29.04
N ARG A 159 -2.83 10.42 29.25
CA ARG A 159 -3.46 10.04 30.53
C ARG A 159 -2.47 10.01 31.71
N LYS A 160 -1.17 9.90 31.45
CA LYS A 160 -0.09 10.01 32.44
C LYS A 160 0.43 11.45 32.64
N GLY A 161 -0.28 12.45 32.10
CA GLY A 161 0.04 13.88 32.28
C GLY A 161 1.00 14.47 31.23
N ILE A 162 1.38 13.73 30.19
CA ILE A 162 2.25 14.26 29.14
C ILE A 162 1.43 15.12 28.17
N ASN A 163 1.96 16.30 27.81
CA ASN A 163 1.36 17.18 26.82
C ASN A 163 1.12 16.44 25.48
N LYS A 164 -0.03 16.67 24.85
CA LYS A 164 -0.44 16.00 23.62
C LYS A 164 0.59 16.10 22.49
N ASN A 165 1.11 17.29 22.23
CA ASN A 165 2.08 17.49 21.12
C ASN A 165 3.39 16.76 21.40
N LEU A 166 3.86 16.80 22.65
CA LEU A 166 5.07 16.09 23.08
C LEU A 166 4.87 14.56 22.97
N ALA A 167 3.72 14.04 23.42
CA ALA A 167 3.39 12.62 23.31
C ALA A 167 3.34 12.16 21.85
N GLN A 168 2.69 12.92 20.96
CA GLN A 168 2.62 12.60 19.54
C GLN A 168 4.00 12.60 18.87
N ASN A 169 4.82 13.61 19.14
CA ASN A 169 6.17 13.70 18.58
C ASN A 169 7.04 12.54 19.07
N TYR A 170 7.04 12.26 20.37
CA TYR A 170 7.82 11.16 20.95
C TYR A 170 7.44 9.81 20.34
N ILE A 171 6.14 9.49 20.26
CA ILE A 171 5.68 8.20 19.70
C ILE A 171 6.01 8.10 18.23
N ALA A 172 5.85 9.17 17.44
CA ALA A 172 6.20 9.16 16.03
C ALA A 172 7.69 8.86 15.81
N GLU A 173 8.57 9.53 16.55
CA GLU A 173 10.03 9.34 16.46
C GLU A 173 10.47 7.97 17.01
N LEU A 174 9.86 7.48 18.08
CA LEU A 174 10.13 6.14 18.61
C LEU A 174 9.87 5.06 17.55
N PHE A 175 8.68 5.05 16.94
CA PHE A 175 8.33 4.03 15.95
C PHE A 175 9.09 4.21 14.63
N LEU A 176 9.42 5.44 14.25
CA LEU A 176 10.29 5.71 13.09
C LEU A 176 11.68 5.13 13.31
N SER A 177 12.29 5.39 14.46
CA SER A 177 13.66 4.92 14.78
C SER A 177 13.72 3.40 14.86
N LEU A 178 12.75 2.74 15.50
CA LEU A 178 12.64 1.28 15.56
C LEU A 178 12.47 0.66 14.17
N SER A 179 11.64 1.28 13.33
CA SER A 179 11.44 0.81 11.95
C SER A 179 12.70 1.00 11.11
N GLN A 180 13.43 2.10 11.27
CA GLN A 180 14.68 2.33 10.57
C GLN A 180 15.79 1.35 11.03
N ASP A 181 15.88 1.07 12.31
CA ASP A 181 16.80 0.06 12.85
C ASP A 181 16.48 -1.34 12.28
N ALA A 182 15.20 -1.71 12.25
CA ALA A 182 14.75 -2.97 11.66
C ALA A 182 15.09 -3.07 10.16
N VAL A 183 14.98 -1.98 9.40
CA VAL A 183 15.40 -1.94 7.98
C VAL A 183 16.92 -2.13 7.86
N ASN A 184 17.71 -1.48 8.69
CA ASN A 184 19.16 -1.56 8.64
C ASN A 184 19.66 -2.97 9.01
N LYS A 185 19.00 -3.63 9.95
CA LYS A 185 19.38 -4.95 10.48
C LYS A 185 18.56 -6.12 9.88
N ARG A 186 17.78 -5.91 8.85
CA ARG A 186 16.86 -6.94 8.29
C ARG A 186 17.56 -8.24 7.88
N SER A 187 18.82 -8.20 7.50
CA SER A 187 19.61 -9.39 7.15
C SER A 187 19.88 -10.32 8.33
N GLN A 188 19.84 -9.81 9.57
CA GLN A 188 20.01 -10.61 10.80
C GLN A 188 18.74 -11.43 11.14
N GLY A 189 17.58 -11.05 10.56
CA GLY A 189 16.27 -11.63 10.86
C GLY A 189 15.62 -11.02 12.11
N PHE A 190 14.32 -10.78 12.05
CA PHE A 190 13.58 -10.10 13.11
C PHE A 190 13.52 -10.90 14.43
N LYS A 191 13.63 -12.25 14.37
CA LYS A 191 13.71 -13.06 15.59
C LYS A 191 14.94 -12.69 16.43
N LYS A 192 16.09 -12.42 15.77
CA LYS A 192 17.29 -11.97 16.45
C LYS A 192 17.11 -10.57 17.05
N LEU A 193 16.50 -9.63 16.33
CA LEU A 193 16.22 -8.29 16.86
C LEU A 193 15.35 -8.34 18.11
N VAL A 194 14.35 -9.23 18.14
CA VAL A 194 13.51 -9.45 19.33
C VAL A 194 14.36 -9.95 20.50
N ALA A 195 15.28 -10.90 20.27
CA ALA A 195 16.14 -11.42 21.32
C ALA A 195 17.12 -10.35 21.83
N ASP A 196 17.79 -9.67 20.93
CA ASP A 196 18.81 -8.64 21.25
C ASP A 196 18.23 -7.41 21.95
N SER A 197 16.91 -7.15 21.80
CA SER A 197 16.18 -6.04 22.45
C SER A 197 15.84 -6.34 23.91
N GLN A 198 16.10 -7.55 24.40
CA GLN A 198 15.71 -7.98 25.73
C GLN A 198 16.92 -8.06 26.65
N THR A 199 16.85 -7.40 27.80
CA THR A 199 17.75 -7.62 28.91
C THR A 199 17.05 -8.49 29.97
N PRO A 200 17.73 -9.37 30.67
CA PRO A 200 17.14 -10.14 31.74
C PRO A 200 16.45 -9.24 32.78
N ARG A 201 15.19 -9.52 33.07
CA ARG A 201 14.30 -8.72 33.95
C ARG A 201 14.08 -7.27 33.47
N GLY A 202 14.43 -6.94 32.20
CA GLY A 202 14.26 -5.61 31.63
C GLY A 202 12.82 -5.30 31.20
N LEU A 203 12.52 -4.02 31.04
CA LEU A 203 11.19 -3.53 30.66
C LEU A 203 10.72 -4.05 29.29
N ASN A 204 11.63 -4.18 28.33
CA ASN A 204 11.30 -4.73 27.00
C ASN A 204 10.88 -6.21 27.08
N MET A 205 11.54 -6.99 27.91
CA MET A 205 11.18 -8.38 28.14
C MET A 205 9.81 -8.48 28.82
N GLN A 206 9.55 -7.67 29.85
CA GLN A 206 8.25 -7.61 30.53
C GLN A 206 7.14 -7.27 29.55
N ALA A 207 7.26 -6.20 28.77
CA ALA A 207 6.26 -5.79 27.81
C ALA A 207 5.96 -6.88 26.76
N LEU A 208 7.00 -7.55 26.24
CA LEU A 208 6.84 -8.65 25.30
C LEU A 208 6.07 -9.83 25.93
N GLN A 209 6.40 -10.21 27.18
CA GLN A 209 5.74 -11.31 27.90
C GLN A 209 4.27 -11.01 28.17
N GLU A 210 3.94 -9.80 28.59
CA GLU A 210 2.57 -9.32 28.81
C GLU A 210 1.72 -9.44 27.54
N LEU A 211 2.24 -8.95 26.41
CA LEU A 211 1.56 -9.04 25.12
C LEU A 211 1.43 -10.49 24.61
N LYS A 212 2.41 -11.35 24.88
CA LYS A 212 2.32 -12.79 24.59
C LYS A 212 1.25 -13.46 25.43
N LYS A 213 1.21 -13.20 26.75
CA LYS A 213 0.18 -13.71 27.67
C LYS A 213 -1.23 -13.28 27.25
N ALA A 214 -1.38 -12.04 26.76
CA ALA A 214 -2.63 -11.54 26.20
C ALA A 214 -2.97 -12.11 24.81
N LYS A 215 -2.15 -13.02 24.27
CA LYS A 215 -2.31 -13.63 22.93
C LYS A 215 -2.38 -12.59 21.80
N PHE A 216 -1.75 -11.42 21.97
CA PHE A 216 -1.78 -10.32 21.00
C PHE A 216 -1.26 -10.78 19.62
N TYR A 217 -0.11 -11.42 19.55
CA TYR A 217 0.50 -11.86 18.29
C TYR A 217 -0.31 -12.97 17.60
N ASN A 218 -0.97 -13.84 18.37
CA ASN A 218 -1.87 -14.85 17.81
C ASN A 218 -3.12 -14.22 17.19
N LYS A 219 -3.71 -13.22 17.85
CA LYS A 219 -4.85 -12.45 17.34
C LYS A 219 -4.46 -11.68 16.07
N PHE A 220 -3.26 -11.10 16.07
CA PHE A 220 -2.71 -10.40 14.91
C PHE A 220 -2.56 -11.33 13.70
N THR A 221 -1.95 -12.52 13.87
CA THR A 221 -1.82 -13.52 12.80
C THR A 221 -3.19 -13.97 12.28
N LYS A 222 -4.15 -14.24 13.19
CA LYS A 222 -5.52 -14.62 12.81
C LYS A 222 -6.21 -13.53 11.97
N ALA A 223 -5.98 -12.25 12.28
CA ALA A 223 -6.50 -11.14 11.48
C ALA A 223 -5.92 -11.17 10.05
N LEU A 224 -4.61 -11.39 9.89
CA LEU A 224 -3.96 -11.54 8.59
C LEU A 224 -4.55 -12.72 7.79
N ASP A 225 -4.79 -13.87 8.43
CA ASP A 225 -5.39 -15.04 7.79
C ASP A 225 -6.80 -14.75 7.28
N ASN A 226 -7.62 -14.06 8.07
CA ASN A 226 -8.97 -13.68 7.68
C ASN A 226 -8.98 -12.72 6.47
N ILE A 227 -8.06 -11.76 6.46
CA ILE A 227 -7.89 -10.85 5.32
C ILE A 227 -7.41 -11.61 4.09
N ASN A 228 -6.44 -12.54 4.26
CA ASN A 228 -5.95 -13.36 3.16
C ASN A 228 -7.05 -14.21 2.53
N LYS A 229 -7.95 -14.79 3.31
CA LYS A 229 -9.14 -15.50 2.81
C LYS A 229 -10.03 -14.58 1.94
N ARG A 230 -10.18 -13.31 2.32
CA ARG A 230 -10.98 -12.33 1.57
C ARG A 230 -10.32 -11.89 0.26
N VAL A 231 -9.00 -11.71 0.27
CA VAL A 231 -8.23 -11.26 -0.92
C VAL A 231 -8.04 -12.40 -1.92
N SER A 232 -8.10 -13.65 -1.47
CA SER A 232 -7.85 -14.85 -2.28
C SER A 232 -9.12 -15.41 -2.95
N LYS A 233 -10.31 -14.88 -2.63
CA LYS A 233 -11.55 -15.16 -3.34
C LYS A 233 -11.61 -14.40 -4.67
#